data_2d61f15d7adf06c41ce78a07d3811d4e
#
_entry.id   2d61f15d7adf06c41ce78a07d3811d4e
#
_cell.length_a   1.000
_cell.length_b   1.000
_cell.length_c   1.000
_cell.angle_alpha   90.00
_cell.angle_beta   90.00
_cell.angle_gamma   90.00
#
_symmetry.space_group_name_H-M   'P 1'
#
loop_
_entity.id
_entity.type
_entity.pdbx_description
1 polymer ?
#
loop_
_entity_poly.entity_id
_entity_poly.type
_entity_poly.pdbx_seq_one_letter_code
_entity_poly.pdbx_strand_id
1 'polypeptide(L)'
;MFERFTERARRTIVIAQEEARRLDHNYIGTEHILLGLIREDQGLASHALRAMGLDLDQLREEIEARTGRGSSTPSGHIPFTPQAKKSLELSLRESVQLGAGYIGTEHLLLGMIKEGEGPAAQVLAAHGVALDAARGTVARLLRERGAEGHADVQLKPGLIGTTLDEIATQLQAVLRRLSAIEAKLGIEPPASLVRLRELKAAVARVRRAKELAIDAQDFERSARLRDEEKQLLAQQKQAEQDWLDESEPGGEPPSPGAESA
;
A
#
# COMPACT_ATOMS: atom_id res chain seq x y z
N MET A 1 -10.37 -5.99 4.63
CA MET A 1 -9.53 -6.30 3.46
C MET A 1 -9.83 -5.37 2.27
N PHE A 2 -11.10 -5.16 1.91
CA PHE A 2 -11.47 -4.35 0.73
C PHE A 2 -11.34 -2.82 0.91
N GLU A 3 -11.09 -2.31 2.11
CA GLU A 3 -10.90 -0.88 2.40
C GLU A 3 -9.71 -0.27 1.64
N ARG A 4 -8.67 -1.07 1.41
CA ARG A 4 -7.49 -0.65 0.66
C ARG A 4 -7.61 -0.80 -0.86
N PHE A 5 -8.72 -1.35 -1.35
CA PHE A 5 -8.91 -1.53 -2.80
C PHE A 5 -9.27 -0.21 -3.46
N THR A 6 -8.69 0.05 -4.64
CA THR A 6 -9.17 1.12 -5.52
C THR A 6 -10.59 0.81 -5.98
N GLU A 7 -11.30 1.82 -6.47
CA GLU A 7 -12.66 1.66 -7.01
C GLU A 7 -12.68 0.61 -8.15
N ARG A 8 -11.69 0.65 -9.04
CA ARG A 8 -11.55 -0.32 -10.14
C ARG A 8 -11.29 -1.74 -9.62
N ALA A 9 -10.45 -1.89 -8.60
CA ALA A 9 -10.21 -3.20 -7.99
C ALA A 9 -11.46 -3.75 -7.30
N ARG A 10 -12.26 -2.91 -6.62
CA ARG A 10 -13.56 -3.30 -6.06
C ARG A 10 -14.52 -3.73 -7.16
N ARG A 11 -14.61 -2.92 -8.23
CA ARG A 11 -15.44 -3.22 -9.40
C ARG A 11 -15.04 -4.56 -10.04
N THR A 12 -13.75 -4.85 -10.14
CA THR A 12 -13.25 -6.15 -10.62
C THR A 12 -13.82 -7.31 -9.80
N ILE A 13 -13.85 -7.19 -8.47
CA ILE A 13 -14.41 -8.26 -7.61
C ILE A 13 -15.92 -8.41 -7.80
N VAL A 14 -16.64 -7.32 -7.97
CA VAL A 14 -18.08 -7.37 -8.30
C VAL A 14 -18.31 -8.07 -9.65
N ILE A 15 -17.54 -7.70 -10.66
CA ILE A 15 -17.59 -8.33 -11.99
C ILE A 15 -17.21 -9.81 -11.90
N ALA A 16 -16.20 -10.19 -11.10
CA ALA A 16 -15.83 -11.59 -10.89
C ALA A 16 -16.98 -12.41 -10.31
N GLN A 17 -17.78 -11.84 -9.42
CA GLN A 17 -18.98 -12.48 -8.89
C GLN A 17 -20.08 -12.63 -9.98
N GLU A 18 -20.22 -11.62 -10.85
CA GLU A 18 -21.14 -11.71 -12.00
C GLU A 18 -20.70 -12.79 -12.99
N GLU A 19 -19.38 -12.90 -13.27
CA GLU A 19 -18.84 -13.93 -14.15
C GLU A 19 -19.05 -15.35 -13.57
N ALA A 20 -18.86 -15.53 -12.26
CA ALA A 20 -19.16 -16.78 -11.59
C ALA A 20 -20.65 -17.18 -11.77
N ARG A 21 -21.57 -16.22 -11.60
CA ARG A 21 -23.00 -16.46 -11.86
C ARG A 21 -23.29 -16.78 -13.32
N ARG A 22 -22.67 -16.03 -14.25
CA ARG A 22 -22.84 -16.26 -15.70
C ARG A 22 -22.39 -17.66 -16.14
N LEU A 23 -21.38 -18.19 -15.47
CA LEU A 23 -20.86 -19.54 -15.69
C LEU A 23 -21.54 -20.62 -14.81
N ASP A 24 -22.57 -20.25 -14.05
CA ASP A 24 -23.30 -21.15 -13.15
C ASP A 24 -22.41 -21.79 -12.06
N HIS A 25 -21.37 -21.07 -11.59
CA HIS A 25 -20.46 -21.54 -10.54
C HIS A 25 -20.87 -21.05 -9.16
N ASN A 26 -20.89 -21.94 -8.19
CA ASN A 26 -21.20 -21.66 -6.79
C ASN A 26 -19.98 -21.20 -5.97
N TYR A 27 -18.90 -20.79 -6.65
CA TYR A 27 -17.65 -20.27 -6.07
C TYR A 27 -17.07 -19.15 -6.92
N ILE A 28 -16.24 -18.29 -6.32
CA ILE A 28 -15.43 -17.31 -7.03
C ILE A 28 -13.99 -17.79 -7.01
N GLY A 29 -13.49 -18.27 -8.15
CA GLY A 29 -12.11 -18.69 -8.33
C GLY A 29 -11.24 -17.57 -8.93
N THR A 30 -9.94 -17.86 -9.10
CA THR A 30 -8.99 -16.95 -9.74
C THR A 30 -9.35 -16.65 -11.20
N GLU A 31 -9.92 -17.63 -11.91
CA GLU A 31 -10.46 -17.48 -13.26
C GLU A 31 -11.53 -16.39 -13.36
N HIS A 32 -12.44 -16.33 -12.41
CA HIS A 32 -13.48 -15.31 -12.38
C HIS A 32 -12.89 -13.92 -12.08
N ILE A 33 -11.87 -13.85 -11.23
CA ILE A 33 -11.16 -12.59 -10.96
C ILE A 33 -10.40 -12.12 -12.21
N LEU A 34 -9.79 -13.04 -12.98
CA LEU A 34 -9.13 -12.70 -14.23
C LEU A 34 -10.13 -12.22 -15.29
N LEU A 35 -11.28 -12.91 -15.44
CA LEU A 35 -12.38 -12.44 -16.28
C LEU A 35 -12.88 -11.05 -15.86
N GLY A 36 -12.96 -10.81 -14.55
CA GLY A 36 -13.30 -9.51 -13.99
C GLY A 36 -12.30 -8.42 -14.36
N LEU A 37 -10.99 -8.71 -14.34
CA LEU A 37 -9.94 -7.78 -14.76
C LEU A 37 -10.02 -7.48 -16.27
N ILE A 38 -10.27 -8.50 -17.09
CA ILE A 38 -10.43 -8.35 -18.55
C ILE A 38 -11.64 -7.46 -18.86
N ARG A 39 -12.77 -7.70 -18.21
CA ARG A 39 -14.02 -6.97 -18.45
C ARG A 39 -14.00 -5.55 -17.90
N GLU A 40 -13.27 -5.29 -16.79
CA GLU A 40 -13.06 -3.93 -16.26
C GLU A 40 -12.31 -3.06 -17.25
N ASP A 41 -11.38 -3.63 -18.03
CA ASP A 41 -10.74 -3.11 -19.24
C ASP A 41 -9.92 -1.81 -19.08
N GLN A 42 -10.34 -0.89 -18.25
CA GLN A 42 -9.70 0.41 -18.01
C GLN A 42 -8.62 0.39 -16.92
N GLY A 43 -8.47 -0.76 -16.24
CA GLY A 43 -7.49 -0.96 -15.19
C GLY A 43 -6.08 -1.18 -15.74
N LEU A 44 -5.08 -0.95 -14.88
CA LEU A 44 -3.68 -1.16 -15.26
C LEU A 44 -3.37 -2.62 -15.59
N ALA A 45 -4.12 -3.58 -15.00
CA ALA A 45 -4.00 -5.00 -15.32
C ALA A 45 -4.27 -5.29 -16.80
N SER A 46 -5.37 -4.79 -17.34
CA SER A 46 -5.73 -4.99 -18.76
C SER A 46 -4.70 -4.37 -19.70
N HIS A 47 -4.20 -3.18 -19.35
CA HIS A 47 -3.12 -2.54 -20.10
C HIS A 47 -1.81 -3.36 -20.02
N ALA A 48 -1.49 -3.94 -18.87
CA ALA A 48 -0.30 -4.77 -18.71
C ALA A 48 -0.41 -6.07 -19.49
N LEU A 49 -1.56 -6.73 -19.48
CA LEU A 49 -1.82 -7.95 -20.27
C LEU A 49 -1.66 -7.69 -21.78
N ARG A 50 -2.24 -6.59 -22.29
CA ARG A 50 -2.06 -6.17 -23.70
C ARG A 50 -0.62 -5.83 -24.03
N ALA A 51 0.07 -5.12 -23.13
CA ALA A 51 1.48 -4.77 -23.31
C ALA A 51 2.43 -5.99 -23.31
N MET A 52 2.00 -7.09 -22.69
CA MET A 52 2.68 -8.39 -22.77
C MET A 52 2.25 -9.22 -24.00
N GLY A 53 1.45 -8.66 -24.91
CA GLY A 53 1.06 -9.28 -26.17
C GLY A 53 -0.15 -10.20 -26.09
N LEU A 54 -0.93 -10.17 -24.99
CA LEU A 54 -2.13 -10.98 -24.86
C LEU A 54 -3.33 -10.31 -25.52
N ASP A 55 -4.07 -11.10 -26.31
CA ASP A 55 -5.40 -10.74 -26.76
C ASP A 55 -6.41 -11.09 -25.66
N LEU A 56 -7.11 -10.07 -25.16
CA LEU A 56 -8.00 -10.24 -24.01
C LEU A 56 -9.26 -11.02 -24.37
N ASP A 57 -9.74 -10.96 -25.63
CA ASP A 57 -10.91 -11.69 -26.07
C ASP A 57 -10.57 -13.18 -26.19
N GLN A 58 -9.44 -13.51 -26.80
CA GLN A 58 -8.95 -14.90 -26.87
C GLN A 58 -8.68 -15.48 -25.48
N LEU A 59 -8.06 -14.69 -24.59
CA LEU A 59 -7.79 -15.10 -23.21
C LEU A 59 -9.09 -15.41 -22.46
N ARG A 60 -10.13 -14.60 -22.67
CA ARG A 60 -11.46 -14.83 -22.13
C ARG A 60 -12.06 -16.14 -22.62
N GLU A 61 -12.06 -16.37 -23.94
CA GLU A 61 -12.57 -17.60 -24.54
C GLU A 61 -11.85 -18.84 -24.00
N GLU A 62 -10.53 -18.78 -23.86
CA GLU A 62 -9.74 -19.87 -23.30
C GLU A 62 -10.09 -20.16 -21.84
N ILE A 63 -10.23 -19.13 -21.01
CA ILE A 63 -10.62 -19.29 -19.61
C ILE A 63 -11.99 -19.95 -19.53
N GLU A 64 -12.98 -19.47 -20.31
CA GLU A 64 -14.34 -20.01 -20.31
C GLU A 64 -14.37 -21.47 -20.80
N ALA A 65 -13.58 -21.81 -21.84
CA ALA A 65 -13.47 -23.15 -22.32
C ALA A 65 -12.83 -24.13 -21.30
N ARG A 66 -11.84 -23.69 -20.57
CA ARG A 66 -11.17 -24.52 -19.54
C ARG A 66 -12.01 -24.68 -18.28
N THR A 67 -12.70 -23.61 -17.88
CA THR A 67 -13.48 -23.60 -16.64
C THR A 67 -14.81 -24.34 -16.81
N GLY A 68 -15.41 -24.26 -18.02
CA GLY A 68 -16.71 -24.84 -18.34
C GLY A 68 -17.87 -24.10 -17.66
N ARG A 69 -19.01 -24.77 -17.58
CA ARG A 69 -20.20 -24.26 -16.88
C ARG A 69 -20.57 -25.16 -15.71
N GLY A 70 -21.06 -24.57 -14.66
CA GLY A 70 -21.63 -25.26 -13.51
C GLY A 70 -23.00 -25.87 -13.84
N SER A 71 -23.55 -26.60 -12.90
CA SER A 71 -24.82 -27.32 -13.04
C SER A 71 -26.07 -26.51 -12.67
N SER A 72 -25.91 -25.38 -11.96
CA SER A 72 -27.01 -24.54 -11.51
C SER A 72 -26.54 -23.13 -11.12
N THR A 73 -27.34 -22.13 -11.49
CA THR A 73 -27.06 -20.73 -11.11
C THR A 73 -27.15 -20.55 -9.60
N PRO A 74 -26.07 -20.07 -8.94
CA PRO A 74 -26.07 -19.92 -7.49
C PRO A 74 -26.99 -18.80 -7.03
N SER A 75 -27.74 -19.05 -5.94
CA SER A 75 -28.54 -18.05 -5.25
C SER A 75 -27.82 -17.56 -3.98
N GLY A 76 -27.74 -16.24 -3.79
CA GLY A 76 -27.16 -15.66 -2.59
C GLY A 76 -25.64 -15.38 -2.69
N HIS A 77 -24.95 -15.47 -1.55
CA HIS A 77 -23.53 -15.19 -1.42
C HIS A 77 -22.68 -16.33 -1.99
N ILE A 78 -21.77 -15.99 -2.88
CA ILE A 78 -20.84 -16.95 -3.50
C ILE A 78 -19.49 -16.84 -2.81
N PRO A 79 -18.93 -17.93 -2.23
CA PRO A 79 -17.65 -17.91 -1.53
C PRO A 79 -16.46 -17.90 -2.48
N PHE A 80 -15.35 -17.34 -2.04
CA PHE A 80 -14.07 -17.45 -2.73
C PHE A 80 -13.40 -18.80 -2.50
N THR A 81 -12.78 -19.35 -3.55
CA THR A 81 -11.91 -20.53 -3.43
C THR A 81 -10.68 -20.23 -2.55
N PRO A 82 -10.01 -21.26 -2.00
CA PRO A 82 -8.75 -21.07 -1.28
C PRO A 82 -7.69 -20.36 -2.12
N GLN A 83 -7.55 -20.71 -3.41
CA GLN A 83 -6.63 -20.07 -4.35
C GLN A 83 -6.98 -18.59 -4.59
N ALA A 84 -8.26 -18.27 -4.76
CA ALA A 84 -8.70 -16.88 -4.90
C ALA A 84 -8.40 -16.06 -3.63
N LYS A 85 -8.63 -16.61 -2.43
CA LYS A 85 -8.27 -15.95 -1.17
C LYS A 85 -6.76 -15.72 -1.08
N LYS A 86 -5.96 -16.74 -1.39
CA LYS A 86 -4.50 -16.65 -1.40
C LYS A 86 -4.00 -15.60 -2.40
N SER A 87 -4.59 -15.53 -3.60
CA SER A 87 -4.24 -14.51 -4.60
C SER A 87 -4.54 -13.09 -4.12
N LEU A 88 -5.67 -12.86 -3.42
CA LEU A 88 -6.02 -11.58 -2.82
C LEU A 88 -5.05 -11.16 -1.69
N GLU A 89 -4.60 -12.12 -0.87
CA GLU A 89 -3.58 -11.87 0.15
C GLU A 89 -2.23 -11.52 -0.48
N LEU A 90 -1.86 -12.22 -1.55
CA LEU A 90 -0.64 -11.93 -2.30
C LEU A 90 -0.71 -10.58 -3.02
N SER A 91 -1.89 -10.16 -3.47
CA SER A 91 -2.10 -8.82 -4.05
C SER A 91 -1.77 -7.70 -3.06
N LEU A 92 -2.09 -7.87 -1.78
CA LEU A 92 -1.66 -6.95 -0.73
C LEU A 92 -0.14 -6.91 -0.59
N ARG A 93 0.53 -8.08 -0.65
CA ARG A 93 2.00 -8.14 -0.57
C ARG A 93 2.65 -7.47 -1.77
N GLU A 94 2.12 -7.67 -2.98
CA GLU A 94 2.60 -6.99 -4.19
C GLU A 94 2.40 -5.48 -4.11
N SER A 95 1.28 -4.99 -3.58
CA SER A 95 1.08 -3.55 -3.39
C SER A 95 2.11 -2.93 -2.45
N VAL A 96 2.43 -3.60 -1.35
CA VAL A 96 3.48 -3.16 -0.42
C VAL A 96 4.87 -3.20 -1.08
N GLN A 97 5.16 -4.26 -1.85
CA GLN A 97 6.44 -4.41 -2.56
C GLN A 97 6.65 -3.33 -3.63
N LEU A 98 5.57 -2.89 -4.28
CA LEU A 98 5.58 -1.80 -5.26
C LEU A 98 5.46 -0.40 -4.61
N GLY A 99 5.43 -0.32 -3.26
CA GLY A 99 5.33 0.92 -2.52
C GLY A 99 3.95 1.59 -2.60
N ALA A 100 2.91 0.85 -3.01
CA ALA A 100 1.56 1.40 -3.11
C ALA A 100 0.82 1.30 -1.76
N GLY A 101 0.13 2.38 -1.38
CA GLY A 101 -0.75 2.41 -0.20
C GLY A 101 -2.13 1.79 -0.43
N TYR A 102 -2.40 1.28 -1.63
CA TYR A 102 -3.68 0.75 -2.09
C TYR A 102 -3.49 -0.54 -2.90
N ILE A 103 -4.57 -1.29 -3.09
CA ILE A 103 -4.60 -2.47 -3.97
C ILE A 103 -5.37 -2.11 -5.25
N GLY A 104 -4.65 -1.95 -6.36
CA GLY A 104 -5.20 -1.72 -7.69
C GLY A 104 -5.37 -3.03 -8.48
N THR A 105 -5.89 -2.90 -9.69
CA THR A 105 -6.08 -4.04 -10.63
C THR A 105 -4.77 -4.75 -10.95
N GLU A 106 -3.67 -3.99 -11.09
CA GLU A 106 -2.31 -4.49 -11.31
C GLU A 106 -1.85 -5.40 -10.17
N HIS A 107 -2.16 -5.05 -8.94
CA HIS A 107 -1.80 -5.86 -7.78
C HIS A 107 -2.62 -7.16 -7.73
N LEU A 108 -3.90 -7.12 -8.16
CA LEU A 108 -4.71 -8.32 -8.32
C LEU A 108 -4.11 -9.27 -9.36
N LEU A 109 -3.68 -8.75 -10.50
CA LEU A 109 -3.00 -9.53 -11.54
C LEU A 109 -1.72 -10.17 -11.02
N LEU A 110 -0.82 -9.39 -10.39
CA LEU A 110 0.44 -9.90 -9.85
C LEU A 110 0.22 -10.93 -8.73
N GLY A 111 -0.79 -10.73 -7.88
CA GLY A 111 -1.16 -11.68 -6.83
C GLY A 111 -1.63 -13.02 -7.38
N MET A 112 -2.38 -13.03 -8.49
CA MET A 112 -2.80 -14.26 -9.17
C MET A 112 -1.63 -14.99 -9.83
N ILE A 113 -0.75 -14.28 -10.53
CA ILE A 113 0.45 -14.88 -11.14
C ILE A 113 1.34 -15.49 -10.05
N LYS A 114 1.50 -14.82 -8.93
CA LYS A 114 2.33 -15.27 -7.80
C LYS A 114 1.72 -16.45 -7.05
N GLU A 115 0.40 -16.55 -7.01
CA GLU A 115 -0.31 -17.68 -6.42
C GLU A 115 0.04 -18.99 -7.13
N GLY A 116 0.06 -18.97 -8.46
CA GLY A 116 0.70 -19.96 -9.33
C GLY A 116 -0.10 -21.26 -9.56
N GLU A 117 -1.06 -21.62 -8.73
CA GLU A 117 -1.77 -22.90 -8.75
C GLU A 117 -3.18 -22.81 -9.32
N GLY A 118 -3.80 -21.63 -9.22
CA GLY A 118 -5.17 -21.40 -9.68
C GLY A 118 -5.29 -21.40 -11.21
N PRO A 119 -6.52 -21.61 -11.75
CA PRO A 119 -6.77 -21.66 -13.20
C PRO A 119 -6.28 -20.40 -13.93
N ALA A 120 -6.42 -19.22 -13.34
CA ALA A 120 -5.92 -17.98 -13.94
C ALA A 120 -4.40 -18.00 -14.12
N ALA A 121 -3.66 -18.42 -13.08
CA ALA A 121 -2.20 -18.49 -13.16
C ALA A 121 -1.73 -19.51 -14.19
N GLN A 122 -2.41 -20.64 -14.31
CA GLN A 122 -2.11 -21.68 -15.30
C GLN A 122 -2.32 -21.16 -16.73
N VAL A 123 -3.40 -20.44 -17.00
CA VAL A 123 -3.67 -19.84 -18.31
C VAL A 123 -2.61 -18.80 -18.63
N LEU A 124 -2.32 -17.88 -17.71
CA LEU A 124 -1.30 -16.85 -17.91
C LEU A 124 0.09 -17.45 -18.15
N ALA A 125 0.45 -18.51 -17.41
CA ALA A 125 1.72 -19.20 -17.58
C ALA A 125 1.79 -19.91 -18.97
N ALA A 126 0.69 -20.48 -19.47
CA ALA A 126 0.64 -21.07 -20.81
C ALA A 126 0.91 -20.03 -21.92
N HIS A 127 0.57 -18.77 -21.67
CA HIS A 127 0.91 -17.64 -22.55
C HIS A 127 2.28 -17.00 -22.25
N GLY A 128 3.10 -17.64 -21.42
CA GLY A 128 4.45 -17.16 -21.11
C GLY A 128 4.52 -15.96 -20.14
N VAL A 129 3.44 -15.66 -19.44
CA VAL A 129 3.40 -14.56 -18.48
C VAL A 129 4.09 -14.98 -17.20
N ALA A 130 5.36 -14.57 -17.04
CA ALA A 130 6.14 -14.75 -15.82
C ALA A 130 5.96 -13.57 -14.87
N LEU A 131 6.04 -13.82 -13.56
CA LEU A 131 5.83 -12.80 -12.52
C LEU A 131 6.77 -11.59 -12.66
N ASP A 132 8.05 -11.83 -12.91
CA ASP A 132 9.03 -10.73 -13.01
C ASP A 132 8.82 -9.89 -14.27
N ALA A 133 8.44 -10.50 -15.40
CA ALA A 133 8.06 -9.79 -16.61
C ALA A 133 6.79 -8.94 -16.39
N ALA A 134 5.80 -9.50 -15.71
CA ALA A 134 4.57 -8.78 -15.36
C ALA A 134 4.85 -7.60 -14.42
N ARG A 135 5.69 -7.77 -13.39
CA ARG A 135 6.13 -6.67 -12.51
C ARG A 135 6.86 -5.57 -13.28
N GLY A 136 7.78 -5.95 -14.17
CA GLY A 136 8.51 -5.00 -15.00
C GLY A 136 7.58 -4.19 -15.90
N THR A 137 6.58 -4.84 -16.51
CA THR A 137 5.57 -4.19 -17.34
C THR A 137 4.68 -3.25 -16.52
N VAL A 138 4.18 -3.70 -15.37
CA VAL A 138 3.38 -2.86 -14.46
C VAL A 138 4.18 -1.64 -13.98
N ALA A 139 5.43 -1.83 -13.56
CA ALA A 139 6.29 -0.73 -13.11
C ALA A 139 6.59 0.28 -14.23
N ARG A 140 6.74 -0.17 -15.47
CA ARG A 140 6.88 0.71 -16.64
C ARG A 140 5.62 1.53 -16.88
N LEU A 141 4.46 0.89 -16.92
CA LEU A 141 3.16 1.55 -17.16
C LEU A 141 2.80 2.55 -16.04
N LEU A 142 3.14 2.25 -14.78
CA LEU A 142 2.97 3.18 -13.67
C LEU A 142 3.82 4.44 -13.85
N ARG A 143 5.07 4.31 -14.31
CA ARG A 143 5.95 5.45 -14.61
C ARG A 143 5.45 6.28 -15.78
N GLU A 144 4.98 5.64 -16.85
CA GLU A 144 4.40 6.32 -18.02
C GLU A 144 3.17 7.14 -17.63
N ARG A 145 2.24 6.58 -16.82
CA ARG A 145 1.09 7.31 -16.29
C ARG A 145 1.48 8.48 -15.39
N GLY A 146 2.50 8.33 -14.57
CA GLY A 146 3.02 9.41 -13.73
C GLY A 146 3.64 10.55 -14.52
N ALA A 147 4.23 10.27 -15.69
CA ALA A 147 4.83 11.25 -16.58
C ALA A 147 3.79 12.04 -17.41
N GLU A 148 2.64 11.45 -17.72
CA GLU A 148 1.59 12.05 -18.56
C GLU A 148 0.59 12.94 -17.80
N GLY A 149 0.78 13.16 -16.50
CA GLY A 149 0.03 14.16 -15.71
C GLY A 149 -1.49 13.99 -15.75
N HIS A 150 -2.03 12.80 -15.58
CA HIS A 150 -3.44 12.55 -15.74
C HIS A 150 -4.32 12.96 -14.56
N ALA A 151 -5.24 13.86 -14.87
CA ALA A 151 -6.19 14.56 -14.05
C ALA A 151 -7.40 13.73 -13.55
N ASP A 152 -7.36 12.40 -13.52
CA ASP A 152 -8.54 11.58 -13.18
C ASP A 152 -8.40 10.63 -12.01
N VAL A 153 -7.31 10.68 -11.29
CA VAL A 153 -7.23 10.16 -9.94
C VAL A 153 -6.69 11.31 -9.10
N GLN A 154 -7.53 11.92 -8.30
CA GLN A 154 -7.08 12.78 -7.20
C GLN A 154 -6.34 11.95 -6.14
N LEU A 155 -5.34 11.20 -6.56
CA LEU A 155 -4.23 10.79 -5.75
C LEU A 155 -3.24 11.94 -5.81
N LYS A 156 -3.08 12.62 -4.68
CA LYS A 156 -2.03 13.64 -4.51
C LYS A 156 -0.76 13.11 -5.17
N PRO A 157 -0.14 13.84 -6.11
CA PRO A 157 1.13 13.42 -6.70
C PRO A 157 2.15 13.31 -5.57
N GLY A 158 2.67 12.13 -5.32
CA GLY A 158 3.69 11.96 -4.29
C GLY A 158 3.89 10.58 -3.68
N LEU A 159 3.13 9.53 -4.05
CA LEU A 159 3.30 8.24 -3.38
C LEU A 159 3.85 7.10 -4.25
N ILE A 160 4.16 7.34 -5.51
CA ILE A 160 4.74 6.33 -6.41
C ILE A 160 6.15 6.78 -6.79
N GLY A 161 7.15 6.14 -6.20
CA GLY A 161 8.56 6.45 -6.41
C GLY A 161 9.21 7.34 -5.35
N THR A 162 8.47 7.71 -4.32
CA THR A 162 9.03 8.48 -3.19
C THR A 162 9.85 7.53 -2.32
N THR A 163 11.15 7.74 -2.28
CA THR A 163 12.02 7.10 -1.29
C THR A 163 11.56 7.51 0.12
N LEU A 164 11.86 6.71 1.13
CA LEU A 164 11.58 7.09 2.54
C LEU A 164 12.10 8.50 2.86
N ASP A 165 13.17 8.94 2.20
CA ASP A 165 13.75 10.27 2.34
C ASP A 165 12.87 11.38 1.73
N GLU A 166 12.19 11.13 0.62
CA GLU A 166 11.25 12.09 0.02
C GLU A 166 9.98 12.22 0.85
N ILE A 167 9.45 11.09 1.37
CA ILE A 167 8.31 11.09 2.31
C ILE A 167 8.69 11.86 3.58
N ALA A 168 9.87 11.61 4.14
CA ALA A 168 10.38 12.33 5.29
C ALA A 168 10.53 13.84 4.99
N THR A 169 11.01 14.20 3.80
CA THR A 169 11.16 15.60 3.37
C THR A 169 9.81 16.29 3.20
N GLN A 170 8.83 15.64 2.60
CA GLN A 170 7.45 16.17 2.45
C GLN A 170 6.77 16.31 3.82
N LEU A 171 6.90 15.32 4.69
CA LEU A 171 6.38 15.37 6.05
C LEU A 171 7.00 16.53 6.85
N GLN A 172 8.30 16.72 6.73
CA GLN A 172 8.98 17.87 7.35
C GLN A 172 8.52 19.22 6.78
N ALA A 173 8.19 19.29 5.49
CA ALA A 173 7.64 20.49 4.89
C ALA A 173 6.22 20.81 5.41
N VAL A 174 5.38 19.79 5.58
CA VAL A 174 4.04 19.92 6.17
C VAL A 174 4.14 20.35 7.63
N LEU A 175 5.02 19.73 8.42
CA LEU A 175 5.25 20.06 9.82
C LEU A 175 5.74 21.50 9.98
N ARG A 176 6.64 21.98 9.10
CA ARG A 176 7.08 23.40 9.08
C ARG A 176 5.93 24.36 8.78
N ARG A 177 5.02 24.02 7.84
CA ARG A 177 3.84 24.82 7.55
C ARG A 177 2.87 24.87 8.73
N LEU A 178 2.65 23.75 9.40
CA LEU A 178 1.82 23.67 10.60
C LEU A 178 2.41 24.55 11.72
N SER A 179 3.69 24.43 12.00
CA SER A 179 4.38 25.27 13.01
C SER A 179 4.31 26.77 12.67
N ALA A 180 4.35 27.13 11.38
CA ALA A 180 4.19 28.53 10.97
C ALA A 180 2.75 29.04 11.16
N ILE A 181 1.75 28.18 11.02
CA ILE A 181 0.33 28.49 11.28
C ILE A 181 0.10 28.61 12.80
N GLU A 182 0.60 27.67 13.57
CA GLU A 182 0.57 27.69 15.05
C GLU A 182 1.16 28.99 15.59
N ALA A 183 2.34 29.39 15.09
CA ALA A 183 3.00 30.65 15.47
C ALA A 183 2.17 31.90 15.09
N LYS A 184 1.48 31.88 13.94
CA LYS A 184 0.59 33.00 13.52
C LYS A 184 -0.68 33.10 14.35
N LEU A 185 -1.15 31.98 14.88
CA LEU A 185 -2.35 31.90 15.73
C LEU A 185 -2.02 32.09 17.21
N GLY A 186 -0.73 32.23 17.58
CA GLY A 186 -0.29 32.32 18.96
C GLY A 186 -0.49 31.03 19.76
N ILE A 187 -0.58 29.88 19.08
CA ILE A 187 -0.73 28.58 19.71
C ILE A 187 0.66 28.03 20.01
N GLU A 188 1.02 27.97 21.28
CA GLU A 188 2.24 27.30 21.73
C GLU A 188 2.00 25.76 21.74
N PRO A 189 2.87 24.98 21.04
CA PRO A 189 2.74 23.53 21.07
C PRO A 189 3.01 23.01 22.51
N PRO A 190 2.34 21.95 22.95
CA PRO A 190 2.61 21.30 24.24
C PRO A 190 4.09 20.97 24.42
N ALA A 191 4.61 21.11 25.63
CA ALA A 191 6.02 20.86 25.93
C ALA A 191 6.44 19.41 25.58
N SER A 192 5.54 18.43 25.77
CA SER A 192 5.68 17.03 25.37
C SER A 192 5.91 16.87 23.86
N LEU A 193 5.16 17.62 23.03
CA LEU A 193 5.29 17.59 21.57
C LEU A 193 6.62 18.21 21.11
N VAL A 194 7.05 19.30 21.74
CA VAL A 194 8.35 19.93 21.45
C VAL A 194 9.48 18.94 21.77
N ARG A 195 9.44 18.33 22.95
CA ARG A 195 10.42 17.32 23.37
C ARG A 195 10.45 16.11 22.45
N LEU A 196 9.28 15.62 22.01
CA LEU A 196 9.19 14.51 21.08
C LEU A 196 9.82 14.85 19.72
N ARG A 197 9.62 16.06 19.20
CA ARG A 197 10.24 16.56 17.97
C ARG A 197 11.77 16.61 18.07
N GLU A 198 12.30 17.09 19.20
CA GLU A 198 13.75 17.16 19.47
C GLU A 198 14.38 15.76 19.53
N LEU A 199 13.74 14.83 20.22
CA LEU A 199 14.22 13.45 20.33
C LEU A 199 14.20 12.73 18.97
N LYS A 200 13.16 12.91 18.14
CA LYS A 200 13.11 12.37 16.76
C LYS A 200 14.25 12.92 15.90
N ALA A 201 14.56 14.20 16.02
CA ALA A 201 15.68 14.82 15.31
C ALA A 201 17.05 14.31 15.82
N ALA A 202 17.19 14.06 17.12
CA ALA A 202 18.40 13.50 17.71
C ALA A 202 18.64 12.04 17.24
N VAL A 203 17.61 11.19 17.24
CA VAL A 203 17.68 9.81 16.71
C VAL A 203 18.14 9.82 15.25
N ALA A 204 17.57 10.68 14.41
CA ALA A 204 17.94 10.78 13.00
C ALA A 204 19.41 11.19 12.80
N ARG A 205 19.94 12.10 13.63
CA ARG A 205 21.34 12.50 13.61
C ARG A 205 22.27 11.35 13.98
N VAL A 206 21.96 10.63 15.05
CA VAL A 206 22.76 9.50 15.52
C VAL A 206 22.76 8.36 14.51
N ARG A 207 21.64 8.07 13.85
CA ARG A 207 21.55 7.07 12.77
C ARG A 207 22.48 7.41 11.62
N ARG A 208 22.46 8.65 11.13
CA ARG A 208 23.38 9.10 10.07
C ARG A 208 24.85 9.01 10.48
N ALA A 209 25.16 9.40 11.72
CA ALA A 209 26.52 9.31 12.22
C ALA A 209 27.00 7.84 12.33
N LYS A 210 26.10 6.94 12.71
CA LYS A 210 26.36 5.49 12.76
C LYS A 210 26.64 4.91 11.38
N GLU A 211 25.83 5.26 10.37
CA GLU A 211 26.06 4.85 8.97
C GLU A 211 27.42 5.30 8.47
N LEU A 212 27.78 6.57 8.68
CA LEU A 212 29.09 7.13 8.32
C LEU A 212 30.25 6.43 9.05
N ALA A 213 30.06 6.04 10.32
CA ALA A 213 31.07 5.30 11.07
C ALA A 213 31.24 3.86 10.54
N ILE A 214 30.15 3.21 10.10
CA ILE A 214 30.20 1.88 9.47
C ILE A 214 30.95 1.96 8.14
N ASP A 215 30.61 2.94 7.29
CA ASP A 215 31.26 3.15 5.99
C ASP A 215 32.76 3.46 6.14
N ALA A 216 33.13 4.17 7.22
CA ALA A 216 34.52 4.46 7.58
C ALA A 216 35.23 3.28 8.29
N GLN A 217 34.55 2.14 8.50
CA GLN A 217 35.06 0.99 9.26
C GLN A 217 35.47 1.30 10.72
N ASP A 218 34.93 2.38 11.30
CA ASP A 218 35.12 2.77 12.69
C ASP A 218 34.11 2.03 13.58
N PHE A 219 34.41 0.78 13.88
CA PHE A 219 33.52 -0.11 14.64
C PHE A 219 33.34 0.35 16.10
N GLU A 220 34.33 0.99 16.68
CA GLU A 220 34.27 1.48 18.06
C GLU A 220 33.29 2.66 18.17
N ARG A 221 33.36 3.60 17.24
CA ARG A 221 32.43 4.70 17.14
C ARG A 221 31.01 4.24 16.79
N SER A 222 30.89 3.27 15.88
CA SER A 222 29.59 2.67 15.52
C SER A 222 28.92 1.98 16.72
N ALA A 223 29.68 1.31 17.58
CA ALA A 223 29.16 0.68 18.78
C ALA A 223 28.65 1.73 19.80
N ARG A 224 29.40 2.81 20.03
CA ARG A 224 28.96 3.91 20.92
C ARG A 224 27.68 4.58 20.41
N LEU A 225 27.61 4.85 19.11
CA LEU A 225 26.43 5.45 18.47
C LEU A 225 25.19 4.55 18.51
N ARG A 226 25.37 3.22 18.52
CA ARG A 226 24.28 2.25 18.71
C ARG A 226 23.69 2.35 20.12
N ASP A 227 24.53 2.45 21.12
CA ASP A 227 24.09 2.57 22.51
C ASP A 227 23.39 3.92 22.75
N GLU A 228 23.90 5.00 22.16
CA GLU A 228 23.24 6.31 22.16
C GLU A 228 21.89 6.28 21.46
N GLU A 229 21.79 5.66 20.28
CA GLU A 229 20.51 5.46 19.57
C GLU A 229 19.49 4.72 20.43
N LYS A 230 19.90 3.65 21.11
CA LYS A 230 19.03 2.88 22.00
C LYS A 230 18.49 3.71 23.17
N GLN A 231 19.31 4.56 23.77
CA GLN A 231 18.89 5.46 24.85
C GLN A 231 17.89 6.52 24.35
N LEU A 232 18.18 7.14 23.19
CA LEU A 232 17.28 8.14 22.59
C LEU A 232 15.93 7.53 22.16
N LEU A 233 15.91 6.31 21.66
CA LEU A 233 14.67 5.60 21.32
C LEU A 233 13.82 5.29 22.55
N ALA A 234 14.44 4.95 23.69
CA ALA A 234 13.73 4.75 24.95
C ALA A 234 13.10 6.06 25.45
N GLN A 235 13.85 7.17 25.38
CA GLN A 235 13.34 8.51 25.73
C GLN A 235 12.22 8.97 24.79
N GLN A 236 12.36 8.70 23.49
CA GLN A 236 11.33 8.99 22.49
C GLN A 236 10.02 8.26 22.80
N LYS A 237 10.10 6.97 23.13
CA LYS A 237 8.92 6.16 23.49
C LYS A 237 8.20 6.72 24.72
N GLN A 238 8.95 7.17 25.73
CA GLN A 238 8.37 7.79 26.91
C GLN A 238 7.69 9.12 26.56
N ALA A 239 8.37 10.00 25.82
CA ALA A 239 7.81 11.27 25.40
C ALA A 239 6.57 11.12 24.47
N GLU A 240 6.49 10.03 23.73
CA GLU A 240 5.33 9.69 22.90
C GLU A 240 4.12 9.28 23.76
N GLN A 241 4.36 8.54 24.85
CA GLN A 241 3.34 8.20 25.82
C GLN A 241 2.86 9.43 26.60
N ASP A 242 3.78 10.25 27.08
CA ASP A 242 3.46 11.51 27.81
C ASP A 242 2.57 12.42 26.95
N TRP A 243 2.86 12.51 25.63
CA TRP A 243 2.07 13.30 24.69
C TRP A 243 0.66 12.71 24.44
N LEU A 244 0.54 11.37 24.36
CA LEU A 244 -0.75 10.71 24.21
C LEU A 244 -1.62 10.93 25.46
N ASP A 245 -1.04 10.81 26.64
CA ASP A 245 -1.74 11.00 27.91
C ASP A 245 -2.25 12.46 28.07
N GLU A 246 -1.47 13.45 27.59
CA GLU A 246 -1.91 14.87 27.55
C GLU A 246 -2.98 15.15 26.48
N SER A 247 -3.09 14.29 25.46
CA SER A 247 -3.99 14.50 24.31
C SER A 247 -5.34 13.81 24.45
N GLU A 248 -5.56 12.97 25.46
CA GLU A 248 -6.85 12.35 25.71
C GLU A 248 -7.88 13.40 26.21
N PRO A 249 -9.09 13.45 25.61
CA PRO A 249 -10.14 14.38 26.00
C PRO A 249 -10.83 13.94 27.31
N GLY A 250 -10.15 14.07 28.44
CA GLY A 250 -10.64 13.69 29.77
C GLY A 250 -9.84 14.29 30.93
N GLY A 251 -8.71 14.92 30.64
CA GLY A 251 -7.95 15.68 31.63
C GLY A 251 -8.59 17.05 31.86
N GLU A 252 -9.15 17.31 33.05
CA GLU A 252 -9.57 18.64 33.46
C GLU A 252 -8.40 19.61 33.30
N PRO A 253 -8.59 20.80 32.67
CA PRO A 253 -7.53 21.81 32.63
C PRO A 253 -7.21 22.22 34.06
N PRO A 254 -5.93 22.47 34.40
CA PRO A 254 -5.56 22.97 35.72
C PRO A 254 -6.30 24.27 35.96
N SER A 255 -7.05 24.32 37.06
CA SER A 255 -7.84 25.47 37.48
C SER A 255 -6.94 26.69 37.61
N PRO A 256 -7.21 27.81 36.93
CA PRO A 256 -6.47 29.05 37.14
C PRO A 256 -6.93 29.69 38.45
N GLY A 257 -6.07 29.70 39.47
CA GLY A 257 -6.32 30.56 40.59
C GLY A 257 -6.25 29.94 41.98
N ALA A 258 -5.05 29.79 42.48
CA ALA A 258 -4.79 29.86 43.92
C ALA A 258 -3.47 30.59 44.19
N GLU A 259 -3.39 31.84 43.74
CA GLU A 259 -2.48 32.83 44.29
C GLU A 259 -3.33 34.00 44.75
N SER A 260 -3.50 34.08 46.07
CA SER A 260 -3.65 35.25 46.90
C SER A 260 -4.51 34.97 48.11
N ALA A 261 -3.92 34.61 49.22
CA ALA A 261 -4.19 35.21 50.55
C ALA A 261 -3.06 34.83 51.51
#